data_8696bd5c483f264ba646f3c4355f0e6e
#
_entry.id   8696bd5c483f264ba646f3c4355f0e6e
#
_cell.length_a   1.000
_cell.length_b   1.000
_cell.length_c   1.000
_cell.angle_alpha   90.00
_cell.angle_beta   90.00
_cell.angle_gamma   90.00
#
_symmetry.space_group_name_H-M   'P 1'
#
loop_
_entity.id
_entity.type
_entity.pdbx_description
1 polymer ?
#
loop_
_entity_poly.entity_id
_entity_poly.type
_entity_poly.pdbx_seq_one_letter_code
_entity_poly.pdbx_strand_id
1 'polypeptide(L)'
;MPTTTPTPHKLVRLLIALAVTLVGAIGSSVVSAAPAEALCSTQAMAGNWRNIDPNTRALTRVNVVFVCDDVRLCDTDGNCTGGQSYFTLRPFGKCSPTDCDWGTRRASAMADGWQRAVYTHSWSTKYVWVKTYAFHGLTYLRVYTWTDFTAADGRTDYSTDEWMLK
;
A
#
# COMPACT_ATOMS: atom_id res chain seq x y z
N MET A 1 -51.58 -53.62 -39.01
CA MET A 1 -50.65 -52.84 -38.18
C MET A 1 -51.48 -52.03 -37.20
N PRO A 2 -51.48 -52.29 -35.93
CA PRO A 2 -52.25 -51.49 -34.98
C PRO A 2 -51.45 -50.23 -34.60
N THR A 3 -52.03 -49.08 -34.88
CA THR A 3 -51.55 -47.76 -34.42
C THR A 3 -51.95 -47.52 -32.94
N THR A 4 -51.03 -47.59 -32.03
CA THR A 4 -51.27 -47.29 -30.63
C THR A 4 -51.13 -45.79 -30.42
N THR A 5 -52.25 -45.10 -30.22
CA THR A 5 -52.30 -43.70 -29.79
C THR A 5 -51.88 -43.63 -28.34
N PRO A 6 -50.93 -42.74 -27.98
CA PRO A 6 -50.51 -42.59 -26.59
C PRO A 6 -51.62 -41.93 -25.75
N THR A 7 -51.90 -42.48 -24.58
CA THR A 7 -52.87 -41.98 -23.62
C THR A 7 -52.46 -40.60 -23.06
N PRO A 8 -53.44 -39.68 -22.88
CA PRO A 8 -53.15 -38.28 -22.46
C PRO A 8 -52.38 -38.15 -21.13
N HIS A 9 -52.46 -39.13 -20.24
CA HIS A 9 -51.72 -39.14 -18.96
C HIS A 9 -50.20 -39.28 -19.09
N LYS A 10 -49.69 -39.87 -20.19
CA LYS A 10 -48.24 -39.97 -20.44
C LYS A 10 -47.66 -38.66 -20.95
N LEU A 11 -48.43 -37.92 -21.76
CA LEU A 11 -48.03 -36.58 -22.24
C LEU A 11 -47.97 -35.55 -21.12
N VAL A 12 -48.93 -35.56 -20.20
CA VAL A 12 -48.96 -34.65 -19.06
C VAL A 12 -47.77 -34.89 -18.10
N ARG A 13 -47.40 -36.17 -17.87
CA ARG A 13 -46.21 -36.49 -17.04
C ARG A 13 -44.90 -36.07 -17.71
N LEU A 14 -44.80 -36.16 -19.03
CA LEU A 14 -43.61 -35.73 -19.75
C LEU A 14 -43.45 -34.22 -19.74
N LEU A 15 -44.53 -33.46 -19.86
CA LEU A 15 -44.51 -32.00 -19.78
C LEU A 15 -44.18 -31.47 -18.39
N ILE A 16 -44.64 -32.15 -17.32
CA ILE A 16 -44.31 -31.79 -15.94
C ILE A 16 -42.82 -32.06 -15.65
N ALA A 17 -42.28 -33.17 -16.14
CA ALA A 17 -40.86 -33.49 -15.98
C ALA A 17 -39.95 -32.46 -16.70
N LEU A 18 -40.38 -31.97 -17.88
CA LEU A 18 -39.61 -30.95 -18.61
C LEU A 18 -39.65 -29.55 -17.95
N ALA A 19 -40.78 -29.19 -17.32
CA ALA A 19 -40.95 -27.93 -16.61
C ALA A 19 -40.11 -27.87 -15.33
N VAL A 20 -39.97 -28.98 -14.60
CA VAL A 20 -39.17 -29.04 -13.37
C VAL A 20 -37.66 -28.95 -13.66
N THR A 21 -37.21 -29.48 -14.82
CA THR A 21 -35.79 -29.37 -15.20
C THR A 21 -35.39 -27.98 -15.71
N LEU A 22 -36.35 -27.17 -16.22
CA LEU A 22 -36.04 -25.80 -16.67
C LEU A 22 -35.92 -24.78 -15.49
N VAL A 23 -36.59 -25.02 -14.37
CA VAL A 23 -36.53 -24.13 -13.19
C VAL A 23 -35.24 -24.34 -12.37
N GLY A 24 -34.61 -25.52 -12.50
CA GLY A 24 -33.36 -25.84 -11.79
C GLY A 24 -32.09 -25.23 -12.41
N ALA A 25 -32.15 -24.58 -13.57
CA ALA A 25 -30.98 -24.08 -14.30
C ALA A 25 -30.76 -22.55 -14.16
N ILE A 26 -31.59 -21.86 -13.37
CA ILE A 26 -31.25 -20.49 -12.92
C ILE A 26 -30.28 -20.64 -11.75
N GLY A 27 -29.11 -21.18 -12.05
CA GLY A 27 -27.97 -21.19 -11.11
C GLY A 27 -27.70 -19.75 -10.71
N SER A 28 -27.95 -19.44 -9.45
CA SER A 28 -27.53 -18.21 -8.81
C SER A 28 -26.01 -18.11 -9.03
N SER A 29 -25.57 -17.38 -10.04
CA SER A 29 -24.22 -16.88 -10.11
C SER A 29 -24.07 -15.93 -8.91
N VAL A 30 -23.66 -16.50 -7.77
CA VAL A 30 -23.16 -15.71 -6.64
C VAL A 30 -21.90 -15.07 -7.21
N VAL A 31 -22.04 -13.87 -7.75
CA VAL A 31 -20.90 -13.00 -7.98
C VAL A 31 -20.36 -12.73 -6.60
N SER A 32 -19.34 -13.50 -6.21
CA SER A 32 -18.54 -13.21 -5.03
C SER A 32 -17.87 -11.88 -5.34
N ALA A 33 -18.51 -10.78 -4.94
CA ALA A 33 -17.83 -9.49 -4.88
C ALA A 33 -16.65 -9.69 -3.93
N ALA A 34 -15.44 -9.72 -4.47
CA ALA A 34 -14.24 -9.67 -3.64
C ALA A 34 -14.39 -8.43 -2.74
N PRO A 35 -14.19 -8.57 -1.43
CA PRO A 35 -14.32 -7.44 -0.52
C PRO A 35 -13.41 -6.32 -1.01
N ALA A 36 -13.98 -5.12 -1.15
CA ALA A 36 -13.26 -3.91 -1.57
C ALA A 36 -12.11 -3.52 -0.63
N GLU A 37 -11.97 -4.19 0.51
CA GLU A 37 -10.90 -4.00 1.48
C GLU A 37 -9.51 -4.45 0.99
N ALA A 38 -9.42 -5.19 -0.11
CA ALA A 38 -8.14 -5.73 -0.59
C ALA A 38 -7.18 -4.65 -1.12
N LEU A 39 -7.67 -3.46 -1.47
CA LEU A 39 -6.84 -2.38 -2.03
C LEU A 39 -6.07 -1.58 -0.96
N CYS A 40 -6.55 -1.59 0.28
CA CYS A 40 -5.99 -0.81 1.39
C CYS A 40 -5.45 -1.69 2.54
N SER A 41 -4.90 -2.86 2.23
CA SER A 41 -4.27 -3.71 3.24
C SER A 41 -3.12 -2.99 3.95
N THR A 42 -2.94 -3.29 5.24
CA THR A 42 -1.84 -2.73 6.04
C THR A 42 -0.50 -3.06 5.39
N GLN A 43 0.24 -2.04 5.00
CA GLN A 43 1.54 -2.19 4.38
C GLN A 43 2.62 -2.48 5.44
N ALA A 44 3.48 -3.47 5.20
CA ALA A 44 4.53 -3.87 6.15
C ALA A 44 5.46 -2.70 6.54
N MET A 45 5.64 -1.74 5.64
CA MET A 45 6.46 -0.54 5.86
C MET A 45 5.81 0.46 6.83
N ALA A 46 4.46 0.50 6.94
CA ALA A 46 3.78 1.43 7.83
C ALA A 46 4.06 1.09 9.30
N GLY A 47 4.34 2.10 10.12
CA GLY A 47 4.58 1.95 11.55
C GLY A 47 5.58 2.95 12.13
N ASN A 48 5.81 2.84 13.44
CA ASN A 48 6.80 3.61 14.17
C ASN A 48 8.09 2.77 14.29
N TRP A 49 9.12 3.21 13.61
CA TRP A 49 10.40 2.52 13.52
C TRP A 49 11.45 3.23 14.40
N ARG A 50 12.16 2.48 15.23
CA ARG A 50 13.22 2.98 16.10
C ARG A 50 14.56 2.43 15.66
N ASN A 51 15.59 3.26 15.70
CA ASN A 51 16.95 2.83 15.40
C ASN A 51 17.37 1.70 16.33
N ILE A 52 17.99 0.65 15.76
CA ILE A 52 18.54 -0.46 16.53
C ILE A 52 19.80 -0.05 17.33
N ASP A 53 20.51 1.00 16.89
CA ASP A 53 21.61 1.61 17.65
C ASP A 53 21.06 2.72 18.56
N PRO A 54 21.01 2.51 19.88
CA PRO A 54 20.53 3.54 20.82
C PRO A 54 21.46 4.75 20.92
N ASN A 55 22.71 4.63 20.44
CA ASN A 55 23.73 5.69 20.47
C ASN A 55 23.85 6.43 19.13
N THR A 56 22.96 6.16 18.18
CA THR A 56 22.97 6.83 16.87
C THR A 56 23.08 8.35 17.04
N ARG A 57 23.85 9.00 16.16
CA ARG A 57 23.94 10.46 16.03
C ARG A 57 23.11 11.00 14.87
N ALA A 58 22.44 10.12 14.12
CA ALA A 58 21.66 10.48 12.95
C ALA A 58 20.14 10.36 13.24
N LEU A 59 19.43 9.41 12.67
CA LEU A 59 17.99 9.25 12.88
C LEU A 59 17.71 8.30 14.05
N THR A 60 16.98 8.77 15.05
CA THR A 60 16.56 7.98 16.21
C THR A 60 15.32 7.14 15.90
N ARG A 61 14.43 7.67 15.03
CA ARG A 61 13.18 7.02 14.65
C ARG A 61 12.63 7.59 13.36
N VAL A 62 11.77 6.80 12.70
CA VAL A 62 10.97 7.22 11.55
C VAL A 62 9.55 6.73 11.74
N ASN A 63 8.57 7.63 11.62
CA ASN A 63 7.18 7.25 11.51
C ASN A 63 6.80 7.18 10.03
N VAL A 64 6.33 6.01 9.59
CA VAL A 64 5.88 5.74 8.21
C VAL A 64 4.38 5.51 8.24
N VAL A 65 3.62 6.31 7.50
CA VAL A 65 2.17 6.16 7.37
C VAL A 65 1.84 5.83 5.93
N PHE A 66 1.06 4.78 5.73
CA PHE A 66 0.45 4.48 4.45
C PHE A 66 -0.86 5.24 4.33
N VAL A 67 -0.98 6.06 3.31
CA VAL A 67 -2.20 6.78 2.96
C VAL A 67 -2.86 6.02 1.82
N CYS A 68 -3.98 5.38 2.13
CA CYS A 68 -4.79 4.72 1.13
C CYS A 68 -5.62 5.76 0.39
N ASP A 69 -5.40 5.89 -0.91
CA ASP A 69 -6.18 6.68 -1.83
C ASP A 69 -6.60 5.76 -2.99
N ASP A 70 -7.73 5.10 -2.82
CA ASP A 70 -8.29 4.14 -3.77
C ASP A 70 -9.43 4.74 -4.61
N VAL A 71 -9.87 5.97 -4.30
CA VAL A 71 -10.92 6.66 -5.02
C VAL A 71 -10.33 7.41 -6.21
N ARG A 72 -10.69 6.97 -7.41
CA ARG A 72 -10.34 7.65 -8.65
C ARG A 72 -11.56 8.38 -9.19
N LEU A 73 -11.47 9.70 -9.26
CA LEU A 73 -12.51 10.56 -9.81
C LEU A 73 -12.13 10.92 -11.25
N CYS A 74 -13.01 10.62 -12.20
CA CYS A 74 -12.81 10.96 -13.61
C CYS A 74 -13.90 11.95 -14.07
N ASP A 75 -13.49 12.96 -14.83
CA ASP A 75 -14.42 13.87 -15.51
C ASP A 75 -14.98 13.23 -16.80
N THR A 76 -15.90 13.95 -17.47
CA THR A 76 -16.52 13.50 -18.71
C THR A 76 -15.56 13.44 -19.89
N ASP A 77 -14.41 14.10 -19.80
CA ASP A 77 -13.37 14.14 -20.82
C ASP A 77 -12.31 13.04 -20.61
N GLY A 78 -12.50 12.18 -19.57
CA GLY A 78 -11.64 11.06 -19.26
C GLY A 78 -10.40 11.43 -18.42
N ASN A 79 -10.29 12.69 -17.94
CA ASN A 79 -9.23 13.07 -17.01
C ASN A 79 -9.56 12.56 -15.62
N CYS A 80 -8.64 11.80 -15.04
CA CYS A 80 -8.85 11.18 -13.74
C CYS A 80 -7.89 11.72 -12.69
N THR A 81 -8.40 11.95 -11.47
CA THR A 81 -7.62 12.37 -10.29
C THR A 81 -7.84 11.41 -9.14
N GLY A 82 -6.87 11.29 -8.23
CA GLY A 82 -6.91 10.34 -7.11
C GLY A 82 -6.54 8.92 -7.51
N GLY A 83 -6.78 7.95 -6.63
CA GLY A 83 -6.54 6.54 -6.86
C GLY A 83 -5.06 6.14 -6.82
N GLN A 84 -4.21 6.92 -6.16
CA GLN A 84 -2.79 6.59 -5.94
C GLN A 84 -2.45 6.62 -4.46
N SER A 85 -2.49 5.46 -3.83
CA SER A 85 -2.01 5.30 -2.47
C SER A 85 -0.51 5.62 -2.37
N TYR A 86 -0.08 6.17 -1.23
CA TYR A 86 1.30 6.60 -1.04
C TYR A 86 1.73 6.47 0.43
N PHE A 87 3.03 6.58 0.66
CA PHE A 87 3.57 6.68 2.00
C PHE A 87 3.89 8.13 2.37
N THR A 88 3.77 8.44 3.65
CA THR A 88 4.39 9.64 4.24
C THR A 88 5.45 9.22 5.24
N LEU A 89 6.53 9.99 5.30
CA LEU A 89 7.64 9.78 6.22
C LEU A 89 7.75 10.98 7.17
N ARG A 90 7.97 10.70 8.47
CA ARG A 90 8.30 11.70 9.49
C ARG A 90 9.52 11.23 10.28
N PRO A 91 10.73 11.63 9.86
CA PRO A 91 11.97 11.29 10.54
C PRO A 91 12.19 12.18 11.76
N PHE A 92 12.93 11.63 12.73
CA PHE A 92 13.39 12.35 13.92
C PHE A 92 14.90 12.16 14.06
N GLY A 93 15.64 13.25 13.95
CA GLY A 93 17.09 13.26 14.11
C GLY A 93 17.50 13.38 15.57
N LYS A 94 18.71 12.93 15.89
CA LYS A 94 19.27 13.10 17.23
C LYS A 94 19.54 14.56 17.52
N CYS A 95 18.90 15.08 18.56
CA CYS A 95 19.08 16.42 19.11
C CYS A 95 19.06 16.36 20.64
N SER A 96 19.37 17.45 21.31
CA SER A 96 19.31 17.57 22.75
C SER A 96 18.56 18.85 23.14
N PRO A 97 17.63 18.82 24.11
CA PRO A 97 17.28 17.70 24.99
C PRO A 97 16.31 16.67 24.34
N THR A 98 15.67 16.99 23.23
CA THR A 98 14.70 16.13 22.54
C THR A 98 15.08 15.97 21.07
N ASP A 99 14.62 14.87 20.45
CA ASP A 99 14.87 14.62 19.03
C ASP A 99 14.27 15.72 18.15
N CYS A 100 15.00 16.09 17.11
CA CYS A 100 14.55 17.05 16.10
C CYS A 100 13.54 16.41 15.15
N ASP A 101 12.35 16.93 15.13
CA ASP A 101 11.29 16.53 14.20
C ASP A 101 11.50 17.21 12.84
N TRP A 102 11.66 16.42 11.76
CA TRP A 102 11.84 16.97 10.41
C TRP A 102 10.51 17.24 9.71
N GLY A 103 9.39 16.96 10.38
CA GLY A 103 8.04 17.05 9.81
C GLY A 103 7.69 15.90 8.91
N THR A 104 6.44 15.91 8.42
CA THR A 104 5.91 14.86 7.56
C THR A 104 6.01 15.28 6.10
N ARG A 105 6.48 14.38 5.24
CA ARG A 105 6.52 14.56 3.79
C ARG A 105 5.99 13.33 3.06
N ARG A 106 5.30 13.56 1.94
CA ARG A 106 4.91 12.48 1.01
C ARG A 106 6.17 11.88 0.42
N ALA A 107 6.21 10.54 0.37
CA ALA A 107 7.27 9.81 -0.29
C ALA A 107 6.86 9.47 -1.73
N SER A 108 7.84 9.49 -2.62
CA SER A 108 7.74 9.00 -3.99
C SER A 108 8.25 7.56 -4.05
N ALA A 109 7.52 6.70 -4.73
CA ALA A 109 7.99 5.35 -5.02
C ALA A 109 9.21 5.40 -5.96
N MET A 110 10.23 4.64 -5.61
CA MET A 110 11.48 4.50 -6.36
C MET A 110 11.63 3.04 -6.80
N ALA A 111 12.65 2.77 -7.62
CA ALA A 111 12.97 1.40 -8.02
C ALA A 111 13.19 0.48 -6.79
N ASP A 112 13.01 -0.83 -7.01
CA ASP A 112 13.27 -1.90 -6.02
C ASP A 112 12.53 -1.75 -4.69
N GLY A 113 11.37 -1.07 -4.67
CA GLY A 113 10.52 -0.92 -3.49
C GLY A 113 10.99 0.13 -2.49
N TRP A 114 11.98 0.96 -2.83
CA TRP A 114 12.34 2.12 -2.04
C TRP A 114 11.26 3.20 -2.09
N GLN A 115 11.10 3.92 -0.99
CA GLN A 115 10.28 5.13 -0.88
C GLN A 115 11.18 6.30 -0.50
N ARG A 116 11.09 7.44 -1.20
CA ARG A 116 11.94 8.61 -0.95
C ARG A 116 11.11 9.84 -0.60
N ALA A 117 11.44 10.49 0.50
CA ALA A 117 10.94 11.82 0.86
C ALA A 117 12.07 12.85 0.84
N VAL A 118 11.74 14.12 0.62
CA VAL A 118 12.69 15.23 0.52
C VAL A 118 12.32 16.30 1.55
N TYR A 119 13.32 16.75 2.31
CA TYR A 119 13.21 17.76 3.36
C TYR A 119 14.15 18.91 3.06
N THR A 120 13.59 20.05 2.65
CA THR A 120 14.37 21.23 2.29
C THR A 120 14.36 22.23 3.43
N HIS A 121 15.56 22.65 3.83
CA HIS A 121 15.86 23.70 4.77
C HIS A 121 16.63 24.81 4.07
N SER A 122 16.73 26.00 4.66
CA SER A 122 17.51 27.11 4.08
C SER A 122 19.00 26.80 3.89
N TRP A 123 19.53 25.83 4.62
CA TRP A 123 20.94 25.46 4.69
C TRP A 123 21.26 24.08 4.12
N SER A 124 20.25 23.23 3.87
CA SER A 124 20.45 21.90 3.28
C SER A 124 19.19 21.32 2.67
N THR A 125 19.36 20.36 1.78
CA THR A 125 18.32 19.43 1.35
C THR A 125 18.66 18.02 1.84
N LYS A 126 17.71 17.37 2.50
CA LYS A 126 17.87 16.00 2.99
C LYS A 126 16.96 15.08 2.20
N TYR A 127 17.54 14.05 1.64
CA TYR A 127 16.84 12.97 0.98
C TYR A 127 16.80 11.78 1.92
N VAL A 128 15.62 11.22 2.17
CA VAL A 128 15.42 10.06 3.04
C VAL A 128 14.76 8.95 2.24
N TRP A 129 15.48 7.85 2.07
CA TRP A 129 14.98 6.63 1.45
C TRP A 129 14.70 5.59 2.53
N VAL A 130 13.57 4.88 2.39
CA VAL A 130 13.20 3.79 3.29
C VAL A 130 12.80 2.57 2.48
N LYS A 131 13.18 1.38 2.98
CA LYS A 131 12.76 0.09 2.42
C LYS A 131 12.72 -0.96 3.51
N THR A 132 11.73 -1.86 3.46
CA THR A 132 11.62 -2.97 4.40
C THR A 132 12.41 -4.18 3.94
N TYR A 133 12.98 -4.90 4.90
CA TYR A 133 13.66 -6.17 4.72
C TYR A 133 13.17 -7.17 5.76
N ALA A 134 12.89 -8.40 5.33
CA ALA A 134 12.56 -9.49 6.23
C ALA A 134 13.84 -10.33 6.49
N PHE A 135 14.17 -10.52 7.75
CA PHE A 135 15.33 -11.32 8.17
C PHE A 135 15.06 -12.03 9.49
N HIS A 136 15.26 -13.34 9.56
CA HIS A 136 15.00 -14.19 10.74
C HIS A 136 13.60 -13.99 11.37
N GLY A 137 12.56 -13.85 10.53
CA GLY A 137 11.17 -13.68 11.00
C GLY A 137 10.83 -12.27 11.49
N LEU A 138 11.78 -11.34 11.50
CA LEU A 138 11.59 -9.95 11.83
C LEU A 138 11.56 -9.09 10.56
N THR A 139 10.83 -7.98 10.64
CA THR A 139 10.83 -6.96 9.58
C THR A 139 11.63 -5.76 10.06
N TYR A 140 12.64 -5.40 9.30
CA TYR A 140 13.47 -4.23 9.52
C TYR A 140 13.13 -3.14 8.51
N LEU A 141 13.28 -1.88 8.90
CA LEU A 141 13.31 -0.75 7.98
C LEU A 141 14.76 -0.31 7.82
N ARG A 142 15.30 -0.36 6.60
CA ARG A 142 16.56 0.30 6.25
C ARG A 142 16.26 1.73 5.87
N VAL A 143 16.98 2.67 6.45
CA VAL A 143 16.84 4.10 6.24
C VAL A 143 18.17 4.63 5.74
N TYR A 144 18.22 5.06 4.49
CA TYR A 144 19.38 5.76 3.93
C TYR A 144 19.07 7.25 3.83
N THR A 145 19.99 8.08 4.30
CA THR A 145 19.83 9.54 4.25
C THR A 145 21.02 10.15 3.53
N TRP A 146 20.76 11.05 2.60
CA TRP A 146 21.76 11.94 1.99
C TRP A 146 21.43 13.37 2.42
N THR A 147 22.44 14.08 2.93
CA THR A 147 22.34 15.49 3.29
C THR A 147 23.23 16.28 2.34
N ASP A 148 22.60 17.13 1.55
CA ASP A 148 23.22 18.04 0.58
C ASP A 148 23.16 19.45 1.16
N PHE A 149 24.30 20.02 1.50
CA PHE A 149 24.42 21.35 2.08
C PHE A 149 24.47 22.42 0.97
N THR A 150 23.87 23.55 1.24
CA THR A 150 23.99 24.68 0.30
C THR A 150 25.44 25.19 0.27
N ALA A 151 25.86 25.72 -0.87
CA ALA A 151 27.21 26.32 -1.01
C ALA A 151 27.49 27.42 0.03
N ALA A 152 26.45 28.13 0.49
CA ALA A 152 26.56 29.17 1.52
C ALA A 152 26.81 28.61 2.94
N ASP A 153 26.43 27.35 3.19
CA ASP A 153 26.65 26.69 4.48
C ASP A 153 28.11 26.24 4.65
N GLY A 154 28.73 25.75 3.57
CA GLY A 154 30.15 25.38 3.52
C GLY A 154 30.48 24.04 4.19
N ARG A 155 29.50 23.30 4.74
CA ARG A 155 29.70 21.95 5.28
C ARG A 155 29.81 20.93 4.16
N THR A 156 30.51 19.85 4.42
CA THR A 156 30.61 18.73 3.48
C THR A 156 29.35 17.87 3.55
N ASP A 157 28.84 17.50 2.39
CA ASP A 157 27.72 16.56 2.26
C ASP A 157 28.07 15.21 2.86
N TYR A 158 27.04 14.54 3.40
CA TYR A 158 27.25 13.22 4.00
C TYR A 158 26.01 12.34 3.86
N SER A 159 26.22 11.05 4.04
CA SER A 159 25.14 10.05 4.11
C SER A 159 25.16 9.29 5.44
N THR A 160 24.02 8.76 5.79
CA THR A 160 23.87 7.77 6.84
C THR A 160 23.08 6.56 6.33
N ASP A 161 23.33 5.40 6.92
CA ASP A 161 22.65 4.14 6.57
C ASP A 161 22.32 3.40 7.86
N GLU A 162 21.05 3.31 8.18
CA GLU A 162 20.59 2.88 9.48
C GLU A 162 19.52 1.80 9.37
N TRP A 163 19.47 0.94 10.37
CA TRP A 163 18.49 -0.11 10.48
C TRP A 163 17.58 0.15 11.69
N MET A 164 16.28 -0.09 11.49
CA MET A 164 15.26 0.19 12.50
C MET A 164 14.33 -1.00 12.69
N LEU A 165 13.80 -1.12 13.90
CA LEU A 165 12.75 -2.07 14.29
C LEU A 165 11.51 -1.33 14.79
N LYS A 166 10.35 -2.02 14.74
CA LYS A 166 9.10 -1.55 15.36
C LYS A 166 9.08 -1.82 16.86
#